data_83a93da7390dadc15e8a7e5dce248a68
#
_entry.id   83a93da7390dadc15e8a7e5dce248a68
#
_cell.length_a   1.000
_cell.length_b   1.000
_cell.length_c   1.000
_cell.angle_alpha   90.00
_cell.angle_beta   90.00
_cell.angle_gamma   90.00
#
_symmetry.space_group_name_H-M   'P 1'
#
loop_
_entity.id
_entity.type
_entity.pdbx_description
1 polymer ?
#
loop_
_entity_poly.entity_id
_entity_poly.type
_entity_poly.pdbx_seq_one_letter_code
_entity_poly.pdbx_strand_id
1 'polypeptide(L)'
;MRKIASLSAAFLIGILSMLAPRLGWATTALQYHGGPFLQTFEIYPLYYGNWAESDITTEQTYVVNLAAYLSGENAPASEQPMMKQYGVNQVTVAAAATASPHAKPKALSRSALLSIIHTNQKSGILPSFGPNTLIVVFPAHGFTVTGCDGCGGYHTSQSTSAFWAVIPEDQEQVVIAHEIFESSADPAVNTFQGWDEVVDQCDNASPINLSFGPIPPAIDNTNGGTCSTSGYTSLDEIQVYGWTYADYRAKYNELFPEGWRLYGLQSYVLSNGNVLYNAVWRPTGNTGEEQLYGVTYAQFRSTYNTLYPEGWRLYILQSYVLPNGNVLYNAVFRPGNLGEQQLYGVTYTQFQSTYNTLYPEGWRLYILQSYVLPNGDVLYNAVFRPGDSGEIQVYGWTLSDYQTEYNKLWTEGWRLYILDSYVISDGTVRYNAVWRPATHGEIQVYEWTFPDFQTEYNTLWTEGWRLYILNAYVLPGDEVRYDAVWQQGTIDRPL
;
A
#
# COMPACT_ATOMS: atom_id res chain seq x y z
N MET A 1 60.46 -5.53 -44.15
CA MET A 1 61.45 -4.60 -43.53
C MET A 1 60.71 -3.35 -43.06
N ARG A 2 60.98 -2.95 -41.88
CA ARG A 2 60.52 -1.81 -41.04
C ARG A 2 59.41 -2.14 -40.05
N LYS A 3 59.87 -2.29 -38.83
CA LYS A 3 59.13 -2.28 -37.56
C LYS A 3 58.65 -0.81 -37.33
N ILE A 4 57.42 -0.63 -36.89
CA ILE A 4 56.95 0.61 -36.27
C ILE A 4 56.57 0.28 -34.83
N ALA A 5 57.19 0.98 -33.91
CA ALA A 5 56.99 0.89 -32.47
C ALA A 5 55.70 1.60 -32.06
N SER A 6 54.94 0.99 -31.15
CA SER A 6 53.81 1.58 -30.50
C SER A 6 54.24 2.42 -29.29
N LEU A 7 53.97 3.72 -29.30
CA LEU A 7 54.07 4.59 -28.14
C LEU A 7 52.75 4.46 -27.33
N SER A 8 52.84 4.02 -26.08
CA SER A 8 51.77 4.08 -25.10
C SER A 8 51.74 5.50 -24.49
N ALA A 9 50.70 6.23 -24.72
CA ALA A 9 50.40 7.47 -24.01
C ALA A 9 49.51 7.15 -22.81
N ALA A 10 50.07 7.31 -21.62
CA ALA A 10 49.31 7.26 -20.37
C ALA A 10 48.56 8.60 -20.21
N PHE A 11 47.24 8.57 -20.24
CA PHE A 11 46.39 9.72 -19.88
C PHE A 11 46.10 9.62 -18.37
N LEU A 12 46.66 10.55 -17.62
CA LEU A 12 46.25 10.84 -16.24
C LEU A 12 44.91 11.59 -16.30
N ILE A 13 43.81 10.94 -15.97
CA ILE A 13 42.52 11.62 -15.71
C ILE A 13 42.48 11.96 -14.23
N GLY A 14 42.67 13.24 -13.93
CA GLY A 14 42.40 13.78 -12.59
C GLY A 14 40.91 13.71 -12.29
N ILE A 15 40.55 12.97 -11.23
CA ILE A 15 39.17 12.94 -10.74
C ILE A 15 38.93 14.24 -9.97
N LEU A 16 38.23 15.17 -10.64
CA LEU A 16 37.59 16.31 -9.97
C LEU A 16 36.27 15.78 -9.39
N SER A 17 36.23 15.48 -8.10
CA SER A 17 34.99 15.14 -7.39
C SER A 17 34.12 16.38 -7.26
N MET A 18 33.25 16.61 -8.24
CA MET A 18 32.13 17.53 -8.07
C MET A 18 31.12 16.86 -7.13
N LEU A 19 30.90 17.47 -5.96
CA LEU A 19 29.74 17.21 -5.12
C LEU A 19 28.48 17.66 -5.89
N ALA A 20 27.90 16.76 -6.68
CA ALA A 20 26.52 16.89 -7.12
C ALA A 20 25.62 16.45 -5.96
N PRO A 21 24.50 17.15 -5.67
CA PRO A 21 23.53 16.63 -4.73
C PRO A 21 23.05 15.28 -5.27
N ARG A 22 23.20 14.21 -4.47
CA ARG A 22 22.70 12.88 -4.81
C ARG A 22 21.18 12.99 -4.84
N LEU A 23 20.61 13.04 -6.02
CA LEU A 23 19.20 12.72 -6.26
C LEU A 23 18.97 11.32 -5.70
N GLY A 24 17.96 11.17 -4.84
CA GLY A 24 17.57 9.89 -4.29
C GLY A 24 17.36 8.89 -5.44
N TRP A 25 17.92 7.72 -5.29
CA TRP A 25 17.74 6.63 -6.24
C TRP A 25 16.26 6.27 -6.25
N ALA A 26 15.61 6.37 -7.41
CA ALA A 26 14.30 5.77 -7.60
C ALA A 26 14.51 4.25 -7.52
N THR A 27 14.14 3.65 -6.40
CA THR A 27 14.07 2.21 -6.23
C THR A 27 12.79 1.71 -6.91
N THR A 28 12.73 0.43 -7.23
CA THR A 28 11.53 -0.17 -7.82
C THR A 28 10.69 -0.75 -6.66
N ALA A 29 9.37 -0.64 -6.75
CA ALA A 29 8.50 -1.32 -5.81
C ALA A 29 8.80 -2.83 -5.79
N LEU A 30 8.88 -3.41 -4.60
CA LEU A 30 9.25 -4.81 -4.42
C LEU A 30 8.09 -5.72 -4.85
N GLN A 31 8.43 -6.92 -5.29
CA GLN A 31 7.46 -7.91 -5.74
C GLN A 31 7.36 -9.08 -4.76
N TYR A 32 6.15 -9.62 -4.63
CA TYR A 32 5.92 -10.86 -3.93
C TYR A 32 6.05 -12.04 -4.91
N HIS A 33 6.92 -13.01 -4.56
CA HIS A 33 7.25 -14.14 -5.42
C HIS A 33 6.48 -15.44 -5.07
N GLY A 34 5.57 -15.38 -4.10
CA GLY A 34 4.71 -16.50 -3.72
C GLY A 34 5.30 -17.42 -2.65
N GLY A 35 6.47 -17.10 -2.10
CA GLY A 35 7.08 -17.85 -1.00
C GLY A 35 6.53 -17.49 0.38
N PRO A 36 7.08 -18.07 1.45
CA PRO A 36 6.64 -17.77 2.81
C PRO A 36 7.03 -16.36 3.22
N PHE A 37 6.23 -15.75 4.09
CA PHE A 37 6.55 -14.58 4.89
C PHE A 37 5.93 -14.74 6.28
N LEU A 38 6.44 -14.04 7.28
CA LEU A 38 6.04 -14.23 8.66
C LEU A 38 4.98 -13.18 9.04
N GLN A 39 3.71 -13.56 9.04
CA GLN A 39 2.60 -12.67 9.42
C GLN A 39 2.47 -12.49 10.93
N THR A 40 2.43 -13.60 11.64
CA THR A 40 2.38 -13.65 13.10
C THR A 40 3.43 -14.64 13.55
N PHE A 41 4.41 -14.17 14.29
CA PHE A 41 5.53 -15.03 14.68
C PHE A 41 6.11 -14.63 16.04
N GLU A 42 6.89 -15.55 16.59
CA GLU A 42 7.64 -15.36 17.82
C GLU A 42 9.13 -15.43 17.56
N ILE A 43 9.85 -14.44 18.05
CA ILE A 43 11.32 -14.36 18.00
C ILE A 43 11.87 -15.11 19.21
N TYR A 44 12.79 -16.01 18.97
CA TYR A 44 13.50 -16.78 20.00
C TYR A 44 14.98 -16.39 20.04
N PRO A 45 15.38 -15.41 20.86
CA PRO A 45 16.76 -14.96 20.99
C PRO A 45 17.63 -16.01 21.68
N LEU A 46 18.75 -16.37 21.08
CA LEU A 46 19.76 -17.26 21.65
C LEU A 46 21.11 -16.52 21.76
N TYR A 47 21.48 -16.15 22.97
CA TYR A 47 22.76 -15.54 23.27
C TYR A 47 23.82 -16.63 23.45
N TYR A 48 24.66 -16.80 22.42
CA TYR A 48 25.65 -17.89 22.37
C TYR A 48 27.04 -17.41 22.71
N GLY A 49 27.61 -17.95 23.76
CA GLY A 49 28.94 -17.60 24.21
C GLY A 49 28.95 -16.91 25.58
N ASN A 50 29.96 -16.10 25.81
CA ASN A 50 30.17 -15.45 27.10
C ASN A 50 29.67 -13.99 27.05
N TRP A 51 28.41 -13.82 27.17
CA TRP A 51 27.72 -12.53 27.23
C TRP A 51 27.71 -11.97 28.65
N ALA A 52 27.89 -10.65 28.80
CA ALA A 52 27.58 -9.99 30.05
C ALA A 52 26.03 -9.88 30.22
N GLU A 53 25.53 -10.05 31.42
CA GLU A 53 24.08 -10.00 31.69
C GLU A 53 23.47 -8.63 31.34
N SER A 54 24.24 -7.54 31.54
CA SER A 54 23.85 -6.18 31.15
C SER A 54 23.61 -6.05 29.64
N ASP A 55 24.45 -6.68 28.84
CA ASP A 55 24.41 -6.57 27.39
C ASP A 55 23.26 -7.43 26.83
N ILE A 56 23.05 -8.63 27.37
CA ILE A 56 21.83 -9.43 27.10
C ILE A 56 20.57 -8.61 27.40
N THR A 57 20.53 -7.94 28.55
CA THR A 57 19.36 -7.15 28.94
C THR A 57 19.13 -5.98 27.97
N THR A 58 20.17 -5.34 27.51
CA THR A 58 20.09 -4.22 26.57
C THR A 58 19.57 -4.67 25.22
N GLU A 59 20.15 -5.72 24.65
CA GLU A 59 19.75 -6.26 23.34
C GLU A 59 18.33 -6.86 23.40
N GLN A 60 18.04 -7.62 24.44
CA GLN A 60 16.69 -8.19 24.65
C GLN A 60 15.63 -7.09 24.74
N THR A 61 15.92 -5.99 25.46
CA THR A 61 15.03 -4.85 25.57
C THR A 61 14.77 -4.21 24.20
N TYR A 62 15.82 -4.07 23.39
CA TYR A 62 15.68 -3.57 22.03
C TYR A 62 14.81 -4.49 21.16
N VAL A 63 15.05 -5.80 21.16
CA VAL A 63 14.28 -6.79 20.38
C VAL A 63 12.81 -6.80 20.80
N VAL A 64 12.51 -6.68 22.11
CA VAL A 64 11.12 -6.60 22.63
C VAL A 64 10.42 -5.33 22.12
N ASN A 65 11.09 -4.19 22.18
CA ASN A 65 10.53 -2.93 21.71
C ASN A 65 10.35 -2.92 20.17
N LEU A 66 11.28 -3.54 19.44
CA LEU A 66 11.17 -3.73 18.00
C LEU A 66 9.95 -4.61 17.63
N ALA A 67 9.73 -5.69 18.34
CA ALA A 67 8.56 -6.56 18.16
C ALA A 67 7.25 -5.82 18.46
N ALA A 68 7.21 -5.02 19.52
CA ALA A 68 6.07 -4.16 19.83
C ALA A 68 5.82 -3.13 18.71
N TYR A 69 6.88 -2.50 18.19
CA TYR A 69 6.77 -1.60 17.03
C TYR A 69 6.22 -2.34 15.81
N LEU A 70 6.76 -3.51 15.45
CA LEU A 70 6.29 -4.32 14.31
C LEU A 70 4.81 -4.73 14.46
N SER A 71 4.34 -4.93 15.69
CA SER A 71 2.95 -5.22 16.00
C SER A 71 2.03 -4.00 15.90
N GLY A 72 2.59 -2.78 15.76
CA GLY A 72 1.85 -1.52 15.73
C GLY A 72 1.69 -0.87 17.11
N GLU A 73 2.22 -1.48 18.16
CA GLU A 73 2.33 -0.85 19.47
C GLU A 73 3.44 0.21 19.41
N ASN A 74 3.24 1.37 19.95
CA ASN A 74 4.23 2.47 19.95
C ASN A 74 4.54 3.11 18.57
N ALA A 75 3.80 2.79 17.52
CA ALA A 75 3.87 3.54 16.28
C ALA A 75 3.17 4.91 16.45
N PRO A 76 3.67 5.98 15.81
CA PRO A 76 2.92 7.24 15.76
C PRO A 76 1.52 7.02 15.20
N ALA A 77 0.51 7.70 15.70
CA ALA A 77 -0.90 7.50 15.31
C ALA A 77 -1.18 7.69 13.80
N SER A 78 -0.28 8.40 13.10
CA SER A 78 -0.35 8.66 11.65
C SER A 78 0.52 7.72 10.80
N GLU A 79 1.29 6.83 11.43
CA GLU A 79 2.27 6.00 10.73
C GLU A 79 2.14 4.55 11.19
N GLN A 80 2.20 3.63 10.25
CA GLN A 80 2.27 2.20 10.52
C GLN A 80 3.71 1.70 10.41
N PRO A 81 4.10 0.67 11.15
CA PRO A 81 5.39 0.03 10.97
C PRO A 81 5.58 -0.40 9.52
N MET A 82 6.77 -0.14 8.94
CA MET A 82 7.05 -0.43 7.54
C MET A 82 6.70 -1.86 7.14
N MET A 83 6.92 -2.81 8.02
CA MET A 83 6.71 -4.24 7.73
C MET A 83 5.23 -4.65 7.67
N LYS A 84 4.30 -3.79 8.11
CA LYS A 84 2.85 -4.03 7.94
C LYS A 84 2.45 -4.12 6.47
N GLN A 85 3.07 -3.35 5.58
CA GLN A 85 2.81 -3.43 4.13
C GLN A 85 3.23 -4.77 3.51
N TYR A 86 4.15 -5.49 4.15
CA TYR A 86 4.62 -6.81 3.75
C TYR A 86 3.90 -7.96 4.49
N GLY A 87 2.82 -7.65 5.19
CA GLY A 87 1.95 -8.61 5.84
C GLY A 87 2.32 -8.94 7.30
N VAL A 88 3.32 -8.31 7.88
CA VAL A 88 3.67 -8.51 9.31
C VAL A 88 2.57 -7.91 10.19
N ASN A 89 1.91 -8.74 11.00
CA ASN A 89 0.77 -8.33 11.83
C ASN A 89 1.09 -8.30 13.31
N GLN A 90 1.63 -9.39 13.83
CA GLN A 90 1.91 -9.53 15.25
C GLN A 90 3.25 -10.23 15.47
N VAL A 91 4.09 -9.65 16.29
CA VAL A 91 5.40 -10.19 16.67
C VAL A 91 5.51 -10.25 18.17
N THR A 92 5.91 -11.40 18.69
CA THR A 92 6.20 -11.60 20.12
C THR A 92 7.65 -12.03 20.28
N VAL A 93 8.18 -11.93 21.49
CA VAL A 93 9.55 -12.31 21.82
C VAL A 93 9.57 -13.23 23.02
N ALA A 94 10.19 -14.38 22.87
CA ALA A 94 10.44 -15.29 23.97
C ALA A 94 11.49 -14.73 24.96
N ALA A 95 11.54 -15.30 26.15
CA ALA A 95 12.61 -14.98 27.09
C ALA A 95 14.00 -15.27 26.48
N ALA A 96 14.96 -14.44 26.82
CA ALA A 96 16.34 -14.62 26.39
C ALA A 96 16.87 -16.01 26.79
N ALA A 97 17.31 -16.78 25.82
CA ALA A 97 18.01 -18.03 26.03
C ALA A 97 19.52 -17.82 25.97
N THR A 98 20.26 -18.51 26.85
CA THR A 98 21.74 -18.48 26.84
C THR A 98 22.31 -19.86 26.62
N ALA A 99 23.37 -19.94 25.86
CA ALA A 99 24.10 -21.21 25.66
C ALA A 99 25.60 -20.99 25.67
N SER A 100 26.31 -21.83 26.44
CA SER A 100 27.76 -21.83 26.48
C SER A 100 28.36 -22.66 25.36
N PRO A 101 29.51 -22.28 24.79
CA PRO A 101 30.16 -23.06 23.75
C PRO A 101 30.71 -24.37 24.33
N HIS A 102 30.36 -25.51 23.73
CA HIS A 102 30.89 -26.82 24.08
C HIS A 102 32.29 -27.08 23.49
N ALA A 103 32.71 -26.33 22.48
CA ALA A 103 34.05 -26.30 21.89
C ALA A 103 34.26 -24.89 21.29
N LYS A 104 35.50 -24.47 21.17
CA LYS A 104 35.88 -23.13 20.68
C LYS A 104 36.20 -23.09 19.17
N PRO A 105 35.27 -23.21 18.24
CA PRO A 105 35.53 -22.67 16.92
C PRO A 105 35.44 -21.16 17.04
N LYS A 106 36.49 -20.43 16.74
CA LYS A 106 36.44 -18.96 16.66
C LYS A 106 35.58 -18.49 15.45
N ALA A 107 35.37 -19.38 14.48
CA ALA A 107 34.61 -19.13 13.28
C ALA A 107 33.32 -19.97 13.28
N LEU A 108 32.19 -19.32 13.18
CA LEU A 108 30.83 -19.92 13.12
C LEU A 108 30.35 -19.94 11.67
N SER A 109 30.49 -21.08 11.02
CA SER A 109 29.88 -21.29 9.70
C SER A 109 28.38 -21.54 9.83
N ARG A 110 27.63 -21.42 8.72
CA ARG A 110 26.21 -21.75 8.66
C ARG A 110 25.88 -23.12 9.25
N SER A 111 26.71 -24.14 8.97
CA SER A 111 26.55 -25.49 9.53
C SER A 111 26.82 -25.56 11.03
N ALA A 112 27.78 -24.77 11.52
CA ALA A 112 28.08 -24.68 12.94
C ALA A 112 26.93 -24.03 13.70
N LEU A 113 26.36 -22.93 13.16
CA LEU A 113 25.18 -22.24 13.72
C LEU A 113 23.97 -23.15 13.75
N LEU A 114 23.68 -23.86 12.68
CA LEU A 114 22.60 -24.86 12.67
C LEU A 114 22.82 -25.96 13.72
N SER A 115 24.05 -26.42 13.89
CA SER A 115 24.38 -27.41 14.94
C SER A 115 24.15 -26.86 16.34
N ILE A 116 24.45 -25.58 16.58
CA ILE A 116 24.15 -24.88 17.84
C ILE A 116 22.62 -24.82 18.04
N ILE A 117 21.85 -24.40 17.06
CA ILE A 117 20.39 -24.33 17.14
C ILE A 117 19.82 -25.72 17.47
N HIS A 118 20.19 -26.74 16.71
CA HIS A 118 19.69 -28.12 16.91
C HIS A 118 20.09 -28.70 18.29
N THR A 119 21.26 -28.36 18.80
CA THR A 119 21.68 -28.78 20.13
C THR A 119 20.82 -28.17 21.21
N ASN A 120 20.49 -26.88 21.06
CA ASN A 120 19.62 -26.16 22.02
C ASN A 120 18.15 -26.55 21.88
N GLN A 121 17.70 -26.95 20.71
CA GLN A 121 16.38 -27.55 20.51
C GLN A 121 16.28 -28.92 21.23
N LYS A 122 17.32 -29.79 21.08
CA LYS A 122 17.34 -31.09 21.77
C LYS A 122 17.38 -30.99 23.29
N SER A 123 18.00 -29.95 23.83
CA SER A 123 18.02 -29.69 25.28
C SER A 123 16.79 -28.98 25.81
N GLY A 124 15.83 -28.60 24.94
CA GLY A 124 14.61 -27.89 25.32
C GLY A 124 14.79 -26.39 25.62
N ILE A 125 15.97 -25.84 25.28
CA ILE A 125 16.27 -24.40 25.43
C ILE A 125 15.57 -23.60 24.32
N LEU A 126 15.57 -24.13 23.09
CA LEU A 126 14.88 -23.56 21.95
C LEU A 126 13.70 -24.45 21.52
N PRO A 127 12.65 -23.89 20.93
CA PRO A 127 11.58 -24.67 20.31
C PRO A 127 12.07 -25.36 19.04
N SER A 128 11.34 -26.35 18.58
CA SER A 128 11.50 -26.85 17.21
C SER A 128 11.15 -25.76 16.21
N PHE A 129 11.75 -25.81 15.04
CA PHE A 129 11.34 -24.94 13.93
C PHE A 129 9.84 -25.11 13.59
N GLY A 130 9.22 -24.03 13.21
CA GLY A 130 7.83 -23.97 12.79
C GLY A 130 7.56 -22.74 11.92
N PRO A 131 6.42 -22.70 11.22
CA PRO A 131 6.11 -21.62 10.28
C PRO A 131 6.00 -20.23 10.93
N ASN A 132 5.82 -20.19 12.25
CA ASN A 132 5.68 -18.95 13.02
C ASN A 132 6.83 -18.76 14.02
N THR A 133 8.00 -19.36 13.74
CA THR A 133 9.16 -19.35 14.63
C THR A 133 10.35 -18.73 13.91
N LEU A 134 10.91 -17.66 14.48
CA LEU A 134 12.17 -17.07 14.04
C LEU A 134 13.20 -17.21 15.16
N ILE A 135 14.25 -18.02 14.94
CA ILE A 135 15.35 -18.16 15.89
C ILE A 135 16.43 -17.14 15.52
N VAL A 136 16.80 -16.28 16.46
CA VAL A 136 17.86 -15.28 16.26
C VAL A 136 19.03 -15.62 17.17
N VAL A 137 20.18 -15.94 16.56
CA VAL A 137 21.42 -16.28 17.29
C VAL A 137 22.28 -15.04 17.42
N PHE A 138 22.67 -14.71 18.64
CA PHE A 138 23.60 -13.63 18.99
C PHE A 138 24.92 -14.23 19.50
N PRO A 139 25.93 -14.42 18.63
CA PRO A 139 27.24 -14.87 19.06
C PRO A 139 27.97 -13.77 19.84
N ALA A 140 28.51 -14.10 21.01
CA ALA A 140 29.26 -13.19 21.85
C ALA A 140 30.56 -12.67 21.16
N HIS A 141 31.10 -11.58 21.68
CA HIS A 141 32.34 -11.00 21.22
C HIS A 141 33.46 -12.04 21.11
N GLY A 142 34.21 -11.98 20.03
CA GLY A 142 35.33 -12.91 19.73
C GLY A 142 34.94 -14.13 18.89
N PHE A 143 33.67 -14.29 18.52
CA PHE A 143 33.28 -15.20 17.43
C PHE A 143 33.30 -14.45 16.10
N THR A 144 33.75 -15.15 15.06
CA THR A 144 33.63 -14.66 13.67
C THR A 144 32.55 -15.47 12.98
N VAL A 145 31.48 -14.79 12.50
CA VAL A 145 30.48 -15.43 11.66
C VAL A 145 31.02 -15.50 10.24
N THR A 146 30.95 -16.69 9.62
CA THR A 146 31.36 -16.91 8.25
C THR A 146 30.19 -17.34 7.41
N GLY A 147 30.08 -16.84 6.18
CA GLY A 147 28.96 -17.13 5.27
C GLY A 147 28.44 -15.90 4.60
N CYS A 148 28.82 -14.73 5.06
CA CYS A 148 28.72 -13.47 4.36
C CYS A 148 30.04 -12.70 4.54
N ASP A 149 30.67 -12.27 3.44
CA ASP A 149 31.89 -11.47 3.48
C ASP A 149 31.53 -9.99 3.72
N GLY A 150 31.75 -9.54 4.98
CA GLY A 150 31.58 -8.12 5.36
C GLY A 150 30.17 -7.70 5.74
N CYS A 151 29.21 -8.60 5.93
CA CYS A 151 27.91 -8.28 6.48
C CYS A 151 27.90 -8.22 8.01
N GLY A 152 27.03 -7.39 8.59
CA GLY A 152 26.82 -7.31 10.03
C GLY A 152 26.04 -8.48 10.62
N GLY A 153 25.27 -9.18 9.79
CA GLY A 153 24.43 -10.32 10.12
C GLY A 153 23.97 -11.01 8.84
N TYR A 154 23.15 -12.01 8.95
CA TYR A 154 22.38 -12.56 7.85
C TYR A 154 21.20 -13.38 8.36
N HIS A 155 20.16 -13.47 7.56
CA HIS A 155 19.05 -14.39 7.78
C HIS A 155 19.07 -15.53 6.75
N THR A 156 18.37 -16.62 7.04
CA THR A 156 18.31 -17.78 6.14
C THR A 156 17.30 -18.80 6.63
N SER A 157 17.02 -19.79 5.78
CA SER A 157 16.18 -20.93 6.13
C SER A 157 16.87 -22.27 5.88
N GLN A 158 16.37 -23.30 6.54
CA GLN A 158 16.69 -24.68 6.25
C GLN A 158 15.60 -25.36 5.41
N SER A 159 14.38 -24.81 5.46
CA SER A 159 13.20 -25.25 4.72
C SER A 159 12.17 -24.12 4.71
N THR A 160 11.02 -24.34 4.09
CA THR A 160 9.89 -23.38 4.06
C THR A 160 9.25 -23.11 5.43
N SER A 161 9.77 -23.70 6.51
CA SER A 161 9.26 -23.50 7.88
C SER A 161 10.36 -23.55 8.94
N ALA A 162 11.61 -23.33 8.57
CA ALA A 162 12.76 -23.40 9.48
C ALA A 162 13.64 -22.15 9.30
N PHE A 163 13.25 -21.05 9.92
CA PHE A 163 13.80 -19.71 9.73
C PHE A 163 14.70 -19.29 10.88
N TRP A 164 15.84 -18.70 10.57
CA TRP A 164 16.76 -18.20 11.56
C TRP A 164 17.65 -17.08 11.03
N ALA A 165 18.12 -16.23 11.94
CA ALA A 165 19.07 -15.17 11.67
C ALA A 165 20.27 -15.27 12.63
N VAL A 166 21.38 -14.64 12.28
CA VAL A 166 22.55 -14.51 13.12
C VAL A 166 23.08 -13.07 13.11
N ILE A 167 23.28 -12.49 14.28
CA ILE A 167 23.77 -11.12 14.47
C ILE A 167 24.84 -11.15 15.56
N PRO A 168 26.13 -10.89 15.23
CA PRO A 168 27.23 -10.80 16.22
C PRO A 168 27.03 -9.67 17.23
N GLU A 169 27.54 -9.84 18.45
CA GLU A 169 27.46 -8.88 19.58
C GLU A 169 28.00 -7.47 19.26
N ASP A 170 28.97 -7.38 18.36
CA ASP A 170 29.62 -6.11 18.00
C ASP A 170 28.86 -5.31 16.93
N GLN A 171 27.65 -5.73 16.57
CA GLN A 171 26.85 -5.07 15.57
C GLN A 171 25.91 -4.01 16.21
N GLU A 172 25.64 -2.97 15.44
CA GLU A 172 24.70 -1.93 15.86
C GLU A 172 23.24 -2.46 15.88
N GLN A 173 22.38 -1.91 16.74
CA GLN A 173 20.98 -2.30 16.85
C GLN A 173 20.21 -2.20 15.52
N VAL A 174 20.61 -1.30 14.62
CA VAL A 174 20.02 -1.21 13.29
C VAL A 174 20.19 -2.49 12.48
N VAL A 175 21.28 -3.23 12.68
CA VAL A 175 21.50 -4.54 12.01
C VAL A 175 20.55 -5.60 12.57
N ILE A 176 20.24 -5.56 13.87
CA ILE A 176 19.24 -6.45 14.47
C ILE A 176 17.88 -6.24 13.81
N ALA A 177 17.48 -4.97 13.64
CA ALA A 177 16.23 -4.66 12.98
C ALA A 177 16.23 -5.02 11.50
N HIS A 178 17.36 -4.81 10.78
CA HIS A 178 17.53 -5.19 9.38
C HIS A 178 17.25 -6.68 9.19
N GLU A 179 17.96 -7.55 9.89
CA GLU A 179 17.80 -8.99 9.75
C GLU A 179 16.41 -9.50 10.17
N ILE A 180 15.78 -8.87 11.15
CA ILE A 180 14.41 -9.21 11.57
C ILE A 180 13.39 -8.76 10.52
N PHE A 181 13.55 -7.58 9.91
CA PHE A 181 12.68 -7.09 8.85
C PHE A 181 12.72 -8.03 7.64
N GLU A 182 13.92 -8.35 7.16
CA GLU A 182 14.10 -9.24 6.02
C GLU A 182 13.66 -10.65 6.34
N SER A 183 14.03 -11.21 7.50
CA SER A 183 13.52 -12.52 7.97
C SER A 183 11.99 -12.57 7.99
N SER A 184 11.31 -11.45 8.21
CA SER A 184 9.84 -11.44 8.23
C SER A 184 9.23 -11.39 6.83
N ALA A 185 9.86 -10.70 5.88
CA ALA A 185 9.37 -10.54 4.52
C ALA A 185 9.83 -11.67 3.56
N ASP A 186 11.09 -12.08 3.66
CA ASP A 186 11.69 -13.18 2.87
C ASP A 186 12.47 -14.19 3.75
N PRO A 187 11.80 -14.92 4.64
CA PRO A 187 12.49 -15.81 5.57
C PRO A 187 13.21 -16.99 4.90
N ALA A 188 12.91 -17.28 3.65
CA ALA A 188 13.37 -18.49 2.96
C ALA A 188 14.47 -18.25 1.92
N VAL A 189 15.05 -17.09 1.87
CA VAL A 189 16.11 -16.61 0.95
C VAL A 189 16.68 -17.68 0.01
N ASN A 190 16.66 -17.47 -1.29
CA ASN A 190 17.23 -18.36 -2.32
C ASN A 190 16.52 -19.70 -2.58
N THR A 191 15.51 -20.10 -1.80
CA THR A 191 14.85 -21.40 -1.99
C THR A 191 13.39 -21.23 -2.40
N PHE A 192 12.67 -20.31 -1.73
CA PHE A 192 11.28 -19.95 -1.97
C PHE A 192 11.09 -18.50 -1.56
N GLN A 193 11.49 -17.59 -2.39
CA GLN A 193 11.46 -16.16 -2.12
C GLN A 193 10.03 -15.68 -1.81
N GLY A 194 9.86 -15.01 -0.67
CA GLY A 194 8.65 -14.33 -0.27
C GLY A 194 8.53 -13.00 -1.00
N TRP A 195 8.97 -11.92 -0.38
CA TRP A 195 9.19 -10.62 -1.00
C TRP A 195 10.64 -10.49 -1.48
N ASP A 196 10.96 -9.44 -2.24
CA ASP A 196 12.35 -9.01 -2.44
C ASP A 196 12.94 -8.52 -1.10
N GLU A 197 14.29 -8.40 -1.00
CA GLU A 197 14.95 -7.87 0.19
C GLU A 197 14.51 -6.44 0.48
N VAL A 198 13.81 -6.25 1.59
CA VAL A 198 13.04 -5.03 1.88
C VAL A 198 13.91 -3.87 2.40
N VAL A 199 15.10 -4.15 2.89
CA VAL A 199 16.03 -3.19 3.51
C VAL A 199 17.26 -2.94 2.66
N ASP A 200 17.84 -3.95 2.03
CA ASP A 200 19.10 -3.88 1.27
C ASP A 200 19.16 -2.77 0.23
N GLN A 201 18.05 -2.51 -0.45
CA GLN A 201 17.97 -1.42 -1.41
C GLN A 201 18.04 -0.04 -0.75
N CYS A 202 17.88 0.02 0.57
CA CYS A 202 17.88 1.25 1.38
C CYS A 202 19.15 1.46 2.21
N ASP A 203 20.16 0.64 2.08
CA ASP A 203 21.41 0.69 2.87
C ASP A 203 22.15 2.03 2.85
N ASN A 204 21.92 2.85 1.82
CA ASN A 204 22.52 4.17 1.73
C ASN A 204 21.67 5.27 2.40
N ALA A 205 20.49 4.95 2.93
CA ALA A 205 19.64 5.90 3.65
C ALA A 205 19.98 5.90 5.15
N SER A 206 19.74 7.02 5.82
CA SER A 206 20.02 7.13 7.25
C SER A 206 19.01 6.35 8.07
N PRO A 207 19.44 5.66 9.13
CA PRO A 207 18.54 4.99 10.06
C PRO A 207 17.49 5.93 10.65
N ILE A 208 16.31 5.38 10.93
CA ILE A 208 15.22 6.08 11.62
C ILE A 208 15.43 5.92 13.13
N ASN A 209 15.55 7.04 13.84
CA ASN A 209 15.73 7.00 15.28
C ASN A 209 14.37 7.05 15.99
N LEU A 210 13.92 5.91 16.50
CA LEU A 210 12.74 5.78 17.35
C LEU A 210 13.12 5.95 18.83
N SER A 211 12.12 6.06 19.71
CA SER A 211 12.34 6.25 21.15
C SER A 211 13.08 5.09 21.82
N PHE A 212 13.06 3.91 21.23
CA PHE A 212 13.72 2.71 21.77
C PHE A 212 15.04 2.35 21.06
N GLY A 213 15.40 3.04 19.97
CA GLY A 213 16.62 2.80 19.21
C GLY A 213 16.45 3.01 17.71
N PRO A 214 17.53 2.86 16.93
CA PRO A 214 17.50 3.02 15.49
C PRO A 214 16.89 1.80 14.79
N ILE A 215 16.12 2.05 13.72
CA ILE A 215 15.68 1.01 12.77
C ILE A 215 16.15 1.38 11.36
N PRO A 216 16.35 0.42 10.45
CA PRO A 216 16.70 0.72 9.07
C PRO A 216 15.52 1.35 8.33
N PRO A 217 15.77 2.19 7.32
CA PRO A 217 14.77 2.49 6.32
C PRO A 217 14.47 1.23 5.52
N ALA A 218 13.24 1.09 5.07
CA ALA A 218 12.82 -0.01 4.21
C ALA A 218 12.07 0.54 2.99
N ILE A 219 11.92 -0.26 1.96
CA ILE A 219 11.20 0.13 0.77
C ILE A 219 9.72 0.40 1.13
N ASP A 220 9.24 1.57 0.76
CA ASP A 220 7.83 1.92 0.85
C ASP A 220 7.14 1.63 -0.49
N ASN A 221 6.55 0.45 -0.61
CA ASN A 221 5.78 0.07 -1.79
C ASN A 221 4.56 0.96 -2.00
N THR A 222 4.10 1.59 -0.92
CA THR A 222 2.96 2.50 -0.97
C THR A 222 3.33 3.84 -1.60
N ASN A 223 4.61 4.13 -1.71
CA ASN A 223 5.15 5.34 -2.32
C ASN A 223 6.09 5.01 -3.50
N GLY A 224 5.68 4.07 -4.35
CA GLY A 224 6.38 3.74 -5.59
C GLY A 224 7.75 3.08 -5.40
N GLY A 225 8.02 2.47 -4.24
CA GLY A 225 9.28 1.78 -3.95
C GLY A 225 10.40 2.72 -3.51
N THR A 226 10.09 3.83 -2.86
CA THR A 226 11.12 4.72 -2.27
C THR A 226 11.55 4.23 -0.89
N CYS A 227 12.78 4.53 -0.49
CA CYS A 227 13.21 4.27 0.88
C CYS A 227 12.50 5.23 1.85
N SER A 228 11.67 4.70 2.73
CA SER A 228 11.01 5.51 3.74
C SER A 228 11.89 5.71 4.96
N THR A 229 11.84 6.92 5.50
CA THR A 229 12.52 7.35 6.72
C THR A 229 11.55 7.63 7.88
N SER A 230 10.26 7.31 7.73
CA SER A 230 9.21 7.70 8.68
C SER A 230 8.03 6.74 8.71
N GLY A 231 8.18 5.45 8.60
CA GLY A 231 7.02 4.57 8.50
C GLY A 231 6.25 4.74 7.18
N TYR A 232 5.19 3.99 6.98
CA TYR A 232 4.33 4.14 5.80
C TYR A 232 2.92 4.57 6.21
N THR A 233 2.22 5.22 5.30
CA THR A 233 0.79 5.48 5.48
C THR A 233 0.06 4.13 5.49
N SER A 234 -0.71 3.85 6.55
CA SER A 234 -1.41 2.57 6.68
C SER A 234 -2.30 2.30 5.47
N LEU A 235 -2.20 1.10 4.93
CA LEU A 235 -3.12 0.60 3.90
C LEU A 235 -4.40 0.00 4.51
N ASP A 236 -4.62 0.14 5.81
CA ASP A 236 -5.83 -0.34 6.45
C ASP A 236 -7.05 0.34 5.86
N GLU A 237 -8.09 -0.43 5.71
CA GLU A 237 -9.38 0.05 5.22
C GLU A 237 -10.48 -0.38 6.17
N ILE A 238 -11.39 0.53 6.45
CA ILE A 238 -12.68 0.23 7.08
C ILE A 238 -13.75 0.45 6.04
N GLN A 239 -14.69 -0.48 5.95
CA GLN A 239 -15.70 -0.48 4.90
C GLN A 239 -17.07 -0.74 5.45
N VAL A 240 -18.06 -0.11 4.82
CA VAL A 240 -19.48 -0.37 5.07
C VAL A 240 -20.23 -0.44 3.74
N TYR A 241 -21.26 -1.27 3.69
CA TYR A 241 -22.01 -1.52 2.47
C TYR A 241 -23.52 -1.56 2.75
N GLY A 242 -24.29 -0.85 1.93
CA GLY A 242 -25.74 -0.83 2.03
C GLY A 242 -26.29 -0.24 3.33
N TRP A 243 -25.57 0.66 3.94
CA TRP A 243 -25.98 1.27 5.21
C TRP A 243 -26.91 2.46 4.99
N THR A 244 -27.78 2.68 5.99
CA THR A 244 -28.56 3.92 6.02
C THR A 244 -27.66 5.13 6.24
N TYR A 245 -28.15 6.32 5.89
CA TYR A 245 -27.41 7.57 6.18
C TYR A 245 -27.06 7.71 7.67
N ALA A 246 -27.99 7.34 8.55
CA ALA A 246 -27.78 7.46 9.99
C ALA A 246 -26.63 6.57 10.49
N ASP A 247 -26.58 5.29 10.05
CA ASP A 247 -25.53 4.34 10.41
C ASP A 247 -24.19 4.76 9.83
N TYR A 248 -24.16 5.12 8.54
CA TYR A 248 -22.98 5.65 7.88
C TYR A 248 -22.41 6.87 8.62
N ARG A 249 -23.28 7.83 8.97
CA ARG A 249 -22.88 9.07 9.65
C ARG A 249 -22.37 8.82 11.07
N ALA A 250 -22.97 7.87 11.78
CA ALA A 250 -22.49 7.44 13.10
C ALA A 250 -21.06 6.88 13.01
N LYS A 251 -20.81 6.01 12.02
CA LYS A 251 -19.48 5.44 11.79
C LYS A 251 -18.45 6.47 11.37
N TYR A 252 -18.83 7.40 10.51
CA TYR A 252 -17.94 8.52 10.16
C TYR A 252 -17.52 9.33 11.39
N ASN A 253 -18.48 9.67 12.25
CA ASN A 253 -18.21 10.47 13.46
C ASN A 253 -17.32 9.71 14.48
N GLU A 254 -17.35 8.37 14.50
CA GLU A 254 -16.45 7.52 15.26
C GLU A 254 -15.03 7.58 14.66
N LEU A 255 -14.89 7.38 13.36
CA LEU A 255 -13.62 7.21 12.68
C LEU A 255 -12.83 8.51 12.45
N PHE A 256 -13.55 9.63 12.21
CA PHE A 256 -12.91 10.89 11.87
C PHE A 256 -11.93 11.41 12.95
N PRO A 257 -12.27 11.42 14.26
CA PRO A 257 -11.33 11.84 15.31
C PRO A 257 -10.15 10.88 15.49
N GLU A 258 -10.27 9.61 15.03
CA GLU A 258 -9.21 8.61 15.05
C GLU A 258 -8.23 8.72 13.87
N GLY A 259 -8.41 9.73 13.00
CA GLY A 259 -7.53 9.97 11.85
C GLY A 259 -7.95 9.24 10.57
N TRP A 260 -9.11 8.57 10.56
CA TRP A 260 -9.65 7.95 9.34
C TRP A 260 -10.36 8.97 8.46
N ARG A 261 -10.16 8.85 7.16
CA ARG A 261 -10.75 9.74 6.16
C ARG A 261 -11.41 8.95 5.04
N LEU A 262 -12.47 9.50 4.46
CA LEU A 262 -13.18 8.88 3.35
C LEU A 262 -12.27 8.75 2.12
N TYR A 263 -12.01 7.53 1.71
CA TYR A 263 -11.33 7.22 0.45
C TYR A 263 -12.33 7.05 -0.69
N GLY A 264 -13.44 6.37 -0.45
CA GLY A 264 -14.52 6.15 -1.38
C GLY A 264 -15.89 6.35 -0.71
N LEU A 265 -16.82 6.91 -1.47
CA LEU A 265 -18.22 7.04 -1.08
C LEU A 265 -19.09 6.79 -2.31
N GLN A 266 -20.03 5.89 -2.15
CA GLN A 266 -21.04 5.56 -3.15
C GLN A 266 -22.42 5.53 -2.49
N SER A 267 -23.43 5.99 -3.18
CA SER A 267 -24.83 5.80 -2.77
C SER A 267 -25.67 5.33 -3.94
N TYR A 268 -26.65 4.53 -3.66
CA TYR A 268 -27.64 4.07 -4.62
C TYR A 268 -29.05 4.15 -4.03
N VAL A 269 -30.04 4.16 -4.91
CA VAL A 269 -31.43 4.37 -4.54
C VAL A 269 -32.23 3.12 -4.91
N LEU A 270 -32.95 2.56 -3.93
CA LEU A 270 -33.88 1.47 -4.15
C LEU A 270 -35.23 1.99 -4.72
N SER A 271 -36.02 1.12 -5.30
CA SER A 271 -37.32 1.48 -5.90
C SER A 271 -38.29 2.14 -4.92
N ASN A 272 -38.15 1.84 -3.62
CA ASN A 272 -38.94 2.48 -2.55
C ASN A 272 -38.48 3.89 -2.16
N GLY A 273 -37.40 4.39 -2.78
CA GLY A 273 -36.78 5.67 -2.51
C GLY A 273 -35.78 5.70 -1.37
N ASN A 274 -35.47 4.57 -0.75
CA ASN A 274 -34.40 4.49 0.25
C ASN A 274 -33.04 4.68 -0.41
N VAL A 275 -32.24 5.57 0.16
CA VAL A 275 -30.85 5.81 -0.23
C VAL A 275 -29.93 5.03 0.70
N LEU A 276 -29.09 4.20 0.12
CA LEU A 276 -28.12 3.39 0.85
C LEU A 276 -26.69 3.81 0.47
N TYR A 277 -25.77 3.68 1.42
CA TYR A 277 -24.40 4.17 1.33
C TYR A 277 -23.40 3.02 1.42
N ASN A 278 -22.41 3.04 0.55
CA ASN A 278 -21.18 2.29 0.66
C ASN A 278 -20.04 3.28 0.92
N ALA A 279 -19.15 2.95 1.84
CA ALA A 279 -18.04 3.83 2.13
C ALA A 279 -16.78 3.04 2.47
N VAL A 280 -15.65 3.61 2.09
CA VAL A 280 -14.32 3.12 2.39
C VAL A 280 -13.55 4.23 3.08
N TRP A 281 -12.97 3.95 4.24
CA TRP A 281 -12.09 4.86 4.96
C TRP A 281 -10.68 4.30 5.02
N ARG A 282 -9.72 5.23 4.99
CA ARG A 282 -8.29 4.93 5.21
C ARG A 282 -7.70 5.87 6.24
N PRO A 283 -6.70 5.43 7.02
CA PRO A 283 -6.01 6.30 7.94
C PRO A 283 -5.07 7.23 7.16
N THR A 284 -5.47 8.47 6.94
CA THR A 284 -4.69 9.51 6.27
C THR A 284 -4.32 10.66 7.22
N GLY A 285 -4.40 10.41 8.53
CA GLY A 285 -4.04 11.38 9.56
C GLY A 285 -5.07 12.50 9.74
N ASN A 286 -4.58 13.70 10.07
CA ASN A 286 -5.43 14.82 10.47
C ASN A 286 -5.87 15.75 9.32
N THR A 287 -5.93 15.27 8.10
CA THR A 287 -6.46 16.04 6.97
C THR A 287 -7.91 16.44 7.25
N GLY A 288 -8.23 17.71 7.07
CA GLY A 288 -9.61 18.21 7.21
C GLY A 288 -10.51 17.63 6.12
N GLU A 289 -11.77 17.41 6.45
CA GLU A 289 -12.82 17.07 5.51
C GLU A 289 -14.08 17.88 5.78
N GLU A 290 -14.63 18.47 4.71
CA GLU A 290 -15.97 19.06 4.70
C GLU A 290 -16.88 18.21 3.82
N GLN A 291 -18.11 17.99 4.23
CA GLN A 291 -18.98 17.01 3.61
C GLN A 291 -20.40 17.53 3.39
N LEU A 292 -20.97 17.13 2.25
CA LEU A 292 -22.36 17.33 1.91
C LEU A 292 -23.03 16.00 1.58
N TYR A 293 -24.27 15.82 2.00
CA TYR A 293 -25.04 14.60 1.74
C TYR A 293 -26.46 14.93 1.36
N GLY A 294 -26.93 14.36 0.26
CA GLY A 294 -28.32 14.48 -0.18
C GLY A 294 -28.77 15.91 -0.42
N VAL A 295 -27.84 16.77 -0.85
CA VAL A 295 -28.16 18.19 -1.10
C VAL A 295 -28.56 18.43 -2.55
N THR A 296 -29.34 19.47 -2.79
CA THR A 296 -29.66 19.92 -4.15
C THR A 296 -28.45 20.53 -4.84
N TYR A 297 -28.48 20.61 -6.17
CA TYR A 297 -27.40 21.27 -6.93
C TYR A 297 -27.12 22.70 -6.45
N ALA A 298 -28.18 23.46 -6.14
CA ALA A 298 -28.04 24.85 -5.67
C ALA A 298 -27.27 24.91 -4.33
N GLN A 299 -27.60 24.03 -3.39
CA GLN A 299 -26.91 23.94 -2.11
C GLN A 299 -25.43 23.49 -2.28
N PHE A 300 -25.22 22.43 -3.06
CA PHE A 300 -23.87 21.98 -3.40
C PHE A 300 -23.03 23.10 -4.01
N ARG A 301 -23.55 23.79 -5.01
CA ARG A 301 -22.86 24.87 -5.70
C ARG A 301 -22.57 26.07 -4.79
N SER A 302 -23.49 26.41 -3.90
CA SER A 302 -23.27 27.45 -2.88
C SER A 302 -22.11 27.11 -1.95
N THR A 303 -22.11 25.88 -1.43
CA THR A 303 -21.03 25.42 -0.54
C THR A 303 -19.69 25.36 -1.28
N TYR A 304 -19.67 24.84 -2.51
CA TYR A 304 -18.44 24.83 -3.31
C TYR A 304 -17.85 26.23 -3.50
N ASN A 305 -18.69 27.21 -3.85
CA ASN A 305 -18.26 28.60 -4.07
C ASN A 305 -17.73 29.27 -2.78
N THR A 306 -18.13 28.79 -1.60
CA THR A 306 -17.58 29.22 -0.31
C THR A 306 -16.24 28.54 -0.03
N LEU A 307 -16.17 27.23 -0.17
CA LEU A 307 -15.01 26.43 0.22
C LEU A 307 -13.83 26.58 -0.75
N TYR A 308 -14.09 26.71 -2.05
CA TYR A 308 -13.02 26.79 -3.05
C TYR A 308 -12.02 27.94 -2.82
N PRO A 309 -12.45 29.19 -2.59
CA PRO A 309 -11.52 30.29 -2.29
C PRO A 309 -10.84 30.17 -0.92
N GLU A 310 -11.40 29.36 0.00
CA GLU A 310 -10.80 29.04 1.30
C GLU A 310 -9.74 27.93 1.23
N GLY A 311 -9.43 27.43 0.03
CA GLY A 311 -8.41 26.40 -0.19
C GLY A 311 -8.92 24.96 -0.05
N TRP A 312 -10.22 24.73 -0.22
CA TRP A 312 -10.79 23.39 -0.30
C TRP A 312 -11.00 22.94 -1.74
N ARG A 313 -10.84 21.63 -1.99
CA ARG A 313 -11.01 21.01 -3.32
C ARG A 313 -11.91 19.80 -3.23
N LEU A 314 -12.67 19.54 -4.28
CA LEU A 314 -13.51 18.34 -4.38
C LEU A 314 -12.65 17.08 -4.40
N TYR A 315 -12.81 16.23 -3.42
CA TYR A 315 -12.18 14.93 -3.36
C TYR A 315 -13.10 13.81 -3.86
N ILE A 316 -14.36 13.83 -3.44
CA ILE A 316 -15.42 12.92 -3.92
C ILE A 316 -16.60 13.76 -4.37
N LEU A 317 -17.19 13.39 -5.49
CA LEU A 317 -18.46 13.89 -5.97
C LEU A 317 -19.29 12.73 -6.50
N GLN A 318 -20.49 12.63 -6.01
CA GLN A 318 -21.47 11.66 -6.48
C GLN A 318 -22.87 12.31 -6.54
N SER A 319 -23.65 11.96 -7.55
CA SER A 319 -25.06 12.28 -7.62
C SER A 319 -25.90 11.03 -7.77
N TYR A 320 -27.11 11.08 -7.32
CA TYR A 320 -28.11 10.03 -7.48
C TYR A 320 -29.49 10.63 -7.75
N VAL A 321 -30.34 9.84 -8.36
CA VAL A 321 -31.70 10.27 -8.79
C VAL A 321 -32.75 9.57 -7.94
N LEU A 322 -33.58 10.33 -7.28
CA LEU A 322 -34.72 9.80 -6.54
C LEU A 322 -35.84 9.37 -7.50
N PRO A 323 -36.78 8.49 -7.08
CA PRO A 323 -37.90 8.07 -7.91
C PRO A 323 -38.81 9.21 -8.43
N ASN A 324 -38.81 10.35 -7.75
CA ASN A 324 -39.53 11.56 -8.19
C ASN A 324 -38.76 12.41 -9.22
N GLY A 325 -37.58 11.95 -9.65
CA GLY A 325 -36.71 12.64 -10.61
C GLY A 325 -35.78 13.70 -10.04
N ASN A 326 -35.82 13.93 -8.73
CA ASN A 326 -34.91 14.88 -8.10
C ASN A 326 -33.49 14.31 -8.10
N VAL A 327 -32.51 15.12 -8.54
CA VAL A 327 -31.06 14.81 -8.47
C VAL A 327 -30.49 15.40 -7.19
N LEU A 328 -29.86 14.55 -6.39
CA LEU A 328 -29.17 14.94 -5.16
C LEU A 328 -27.68 14.63 -5.23
N TYR A 329 -26.90 15.39 -4.49
CA TYR A 329 -25.45 15.36 -4.52
C TYR A 329 -24.88 14.99 -3.15
N ASN A 330 -23.86 14.12 -3.16
CA ASN A 330 -22.94 13.91 -2.07
C ASN A 330 -21.58 14.45 -2.50
N ALA A 331 -20.88 15.13 -1.60
CA ALA A 331 -19.56 15.66 -1.88
C ALA A 331 -18.66 15.62 -0.64
N VAL A 332 -17.39 15.37 -0.87
CA VAL A 332 -16.33 15.48 0.14
C VAL A 332 -15.29 16.46 -0.37
N PHE A 333 -14.91 17.41 0.46
CA PHE A 333 -13.88 18.39 0.19
C PHE A 333 -12.71 18.18 1.13
N ARG A 334 -11.51 18.40 0.62
CA ARG A 334 -10.26 18.38 1.40
C ARG A 334 -9.43 19.64 1.12
N PRO A 335 -8.55 20.06 2.04
CA PRO A 335 -7.59 21.12 1.77
C PRO A 335 -6.75 20.81 0.52
N GLY A 336 -6.60 21.79 -0.36
CA GLY A 336 -5.82 21.67 -1.60
C GLY A 336 -5.68 23.01 -2.31
N ASN A 337 -4.75 23.11 -3.23
CA ASN A 337 -4.43 24.33 -3.95
C ASN A 337 -4.50 24.21 -5.49
N LEU A 338 -4.82 23.01 -6.01
CA LEU A 338 -4.93 22.80 -7.44
C LEU A 338 -6.16 23.56 -8.02
N GLY A 339 -6.03 24.06 -9.24
CA GLY A 339 -7.15 24.58 -9.98
C GLY A 339 -8.16 23.48 -10.34
N GLU A 340 -9.44 23.84 -10.43
CA GLU A 340 -10.50 22.92 -10.85
C GLU A 340 -11.37 23.55 -11.93
N GLN A 341 -11.65 22.79 -12.99
CA GLN A 341 -12.72 23.07 -13.96
C GLN A 341 -13.81 22.01 -13.78
N GLN A 342 -15.07 22.40 -13.88
CA GLN A 342 -16.17 21.54 -13.46
C GLN A 342 -17.33 21.58 -14.43
N LEU A 343 -17.97 20.42 -14.61
CA LEU A 343 -19.24 20.25 -15.31
C LEU A 343 -20.21 19.51 -14.40
N TYR A 344 -21.49 19.90 -14.46
CA TYR A 344 -22.55 19.28 -13.67
C TYR A 344 -23.81 19.13 -14.50
N GLY A 345 -24.35 17.90 -14.53
CA GLY A 345 -25.61 17.60 -15.21
C GLY A 345 -25.58 17.93 -16.69
N VAL A 346 -24.46 17.73 -17.35
CA VAL A 346 -24.33 18.02 -18.79
C VAL A 346 -24.53 16.77 -19.63
N THR A 347 -24.98 16.95 -20.88
CA THR A 347 -25.06 15.85 -21.85
C THR A 347 -23.68 15.36 -22.27
N TYR A 348 -23.60 14.14 -22.83
CA TYR A 348 -22.35 13.62 -23.36
C TYR A 348 -21.68 14.57 -24.37
N THR A 349 -22.45 15.15 -25.28
CA THR A 349 -21.93 16.10 -26.28
C THR A 349 -21.29 17.33 -25.64
N GLN A 350 -21.91 17.89 -24.61
CA GLN A 350 -21.36 19.04 -23.86
C GLN A 350 -20.09 18.65 -23.10
N PHE A 351 -20.13 17.50 -22.43
CA PHE A 351 -18.97 16.96 -21.72
C PHE A 351 -17.78 16.76 -22.68
N GLN A 352 -18.00 16.05 -23.81
CA GLN A 352 -16.95 15.78 -24.79
C GLN A 352 -16.39 17.06 -25.41
N SER A 353 -17.23 18.03 -25.72
CA SER A 353 -16.79 19.33 -26.23
C SER A 353 -15.89 20.06 -25.25
N THR A 354 -16.25 20.06 -23.96
CA THR A 354 -15.45 20.68 -22.90
C THR A 354 -14.12 19.90 -22.69
N TYR A 355 -14.19 18.56 -22.65
CA TYR A 355 -12.99 17.74 -22.55
C TYR A 355 -11.98 18.04 -23.66
N ASN A 356 -12.44 18.07 -24.92
CA ASN A 356 -11.60 18.36 -26.09
C ASN A 356 -10.96 19.76 -26.06
N THR A 357 -11.57 20.71 -25.35
CA THR A 357 -11.00 22.03 -25.11
C THR A 357 -9.96 22.00 -23.97
N LEU A 358 -10.30 21.38 -22.85
CA LEU A 358 -9.47 21.40 -21.66
C LEU A 358 -8.24 20.49 -21.75
N TYR A 359 -8.35 19.34 -22.43
CA TYR A 359 -7.24 18.38 -22.51
C TYR A 359 -5.96 18.97 -23.14
N PRO A 360 -5.99 19.66 -24.29
CA PRO A 360 -4.79 20.29 -24.86
C PRO A 360 -4.28 21.49 -24.03
N GLU A 361 -5.11 22.06 -23.15
CA GLU A 361 -4.71 23.12 -22.22
C GLU A 361 -4.03 22.57 -20.94
N GLY A 362 -3.82 21.27 -20.85
CA GLY A 362 -3.16 20.65 -19.69
C GLY A 362 -4.10 20.33 -18.54
N TRP A 363 -5.39 20.13 -18.79
CA TRP A 363 -6.35 19.65 -17.80
C TRP A 363 -6.62 18.15 -18.00
N ARG A 364 -6.81 17.43 -16.90
CA ARG A 364 -7.07 15.99 -16.87
C ARG A 364 -8.28 15.67 -16.02
N LEU A 365 -9.04 14.66 -16.40
CA LEU A 365 -10.17 14.18 -15.61
C LEU A 365 -9.73 13.71 -14.23
N TYR A 366 -10.27 14.27 -13.20
CA TYR A 366 -10.08 13.85 -11.82
C TYR A 366 -11.28 13.07 -11.27
N ILE A 367 -12.50 13.56 -11.56
CA ILE A 367 -13.76 12.88 -11.26
C ILE A 367 -14.57 12.79 -12.54
N LEU A 368 -15.19 11.65 -12.77
CA LEU A 368 -16.23 11.43 -13.76
C LEU A 368 -17.31 10.57 -13.11
N GLN A 369 -18.56 11.00 -13.23
CA GLN A 369 -19.70 10.27 -12.73
C GLN A 369 -20.91 10.57 -13.61
N SER A 370 -21.65 9.53 -13.97
CA SER A 370 -22.90 9.66 -14.72
C SER A 370 -24.10 9.21 -13.91
N TYR A 371 -25.27 9.71 -14.29
CA TYR A 371 -26.55 9.30 -13.74
C TYR A 371 -27.62 9.37 -14.82
N VAL A 372 -28.68 8.59 -14.63
CA VAL A 372 -29.77 8.46 -15.59
C VAL A 372 -31.05 9.07 -15.02
N LEU A 373 -31.64 10.00 -15.75
CA LEU A 373 -32.92 10.59 -15.40
C LEU A 373 -34.09 9.65 -15.73
N PRO A 374 -35.30 9.83 -15.12
CA PRO A 374 -36.46 8.99 -15.41
C PRO A 374 -36.92 9.00 -16.87
N ASN A 375 -36.57 10.04 -17.63
CA ASN A 375 -36.85 10.11 -19.07
C ASN A 375 -35.83 9.35 -19.94
N GLY A 376 -34.79 8.74 -19.33
CA GLY A 376 -33.74 7.98 -19.99
C GLY A 376 -32.52 8.80 -20.39
N ASP A 377 -32.49 10.11 -20.16
CA ASP A 377 -31.32 10.94 -20.43
C ASP A 377 -30.18 10.59 -19.49
N VAL A 378 -28.98 10.37 -20.06
CA VAL A 378 -27.74 10.19 -19.32
C VAL A 378 -27.03 11.52 -19.20
N LEU A 379 -26.76 11.93 -17.96
CA LEU A 379 -26.06 13.18 -17.65
C LEU A 379 -24.74 12.91 -16.91
N TYR A 380 -23.80 13.80 -17.11
CA TYR A 380 -22.43 13.69 -16.64
C TYR A 380 -22.06 14.82 -15.67
N ASN A 381 -21.38 14.45 -14.58
CA ASN A 381 -20.62 15.34 -13.73
C ASN A 381 -19.14 15.07 -13.95
N ALA A 382 -18.33 16.11 -14.06
CA ALA A 382 -16.89 15.97 -14.22
C ALA A 382 -16.12 17.06 -13.49
N VAL A 383 -14.97 16.69 -12.95
CA VAL A 383 -14.00 17.63 -12.40
C VAL A 383 -12.67 17.40 -13.10
N PHE A 384 -12.06 18.48 -13.56
CA PHE A 384 -10.74 18.47 -14.19
C PHE A 384 -9.75 19.22 -13.32
N ARG A 385 -8.51 18.72 -13.28
CA ARG A 385 -7.38 19.35 -12.61
C ARG A 385 -6.19 19.49 -13.55
N PRO A 386 -5.26 20.42 -13.30
CA PRO A 386 -4.03 20.51 -14.06
C PRO A 386 -3.25 19.19 -14.03
N GLY A 387 -2.75 18.74 -15.17
CA GLY A 387 -1.98 17.51 -15.31
C GLY A 387 -1.46 17.33 -16.73
N ASP A 388 -0.47 16.46 -16.88
CA ASP A 388 0.22 16.16 -18.15
C ASP A 388 0.12 14.68 -18.58
N SER A 389 -0.45 13.80 -17.72
CA SER A 389 -0.64 12.39 -18.06
C SER A 389 -1.45 12.22 -19.34
N GLY A 390 -1.08 11.23 -20.16
CA GLY A 390 -1.94 10.76 -21.23
C GLY A 390 -3.22 10.15 -20.68
N GLU A 391 -4.34 10.27 -21.41
CA GLU A 391 -5.61 9.66 -21.07
C GLU A 391 -6.20 8.96 -22.29
N ILE A 392 -6.70 7.72 -22.09
CA ILE A 392 -7.56 7.02 -23.03
C ILE A 392 -8.91 6.86 -22.35
N GLN A 393 -9.99 7.04 -23.11
CA GLN A 393 -11.33 7.11 -22.55
C GLN A 393 -12.36 6.37 -23.39
N VAL A 394 -13.35 5.78 -22.72
CA VAL A 394 -14.54 5.22 -23.36
C VAL A 394 -15.79 5.64 -22.57
N TYR A 395 -16.93 5.73 -23.27
CA TYR A 395 -18.18 6.21 -22.71
C TYR A 395 -19.38 5.41 -23.20
N GLY A 396 -20.23 4.97 -22.26
CA GLY A 396 -21.46 4.28 -22.54
C GLY A 396 -21.28 2.91 -23.19
N TRP A 397 -20.15 2.27 -22.98
CA TRP A 397 -19.83 0.96 -23.57
C TRP A 397 -20.52 -0.18 -22.85
N THR A 398 -20.68 -1.31 -23.55
CA THR A 398 -21.10 -2.57 -22.93
C THR A 398 -19.92 -3.16 -22.15
N LEU A 399 -20.19 -4.09 -21.21
CA LEU A 399 -19.13 -4.78 -20.49
C LEU A 399 -18.14 -5.48 -21.44
N SER A 400 -18.65 -6.13 -22.49
CA SER A 400 -17.83 -6.85 -23.48
C SER A 400 -16.87 -5.90 -24.23
N ASP A 401 -17.35 -4.75 -24.67
CA ASP A 401 -16.53 -3.77 -25.39
C ASP A 401 -15.47 -3.16 -24.45
N TYR A 402 -15.90 -2.80 -23.24
CA TYR A 402 -15.00 -2.30 -22.20
C TYR A 402 -13.88 -3.29 -21.86
N GLN A 403 -14.21 -4.57 -21.61
CA GLN A 403 -13.22 -5.60 -21.29
C GLN A 403 -12.25 -5.86 -22.45
N THR A 404 -12.73 -5.79 -23.69
CA THR A 404 -11.88 -5.94 -24.88
C THR A 404 -10.84 -4.83 -24.94
N GLU A 405 -11.23 -3.58 -24.74
CA GLU A 405 -10.30 -2.45 -24.74
C GLU A 405 -9.39 -2.47 -23.51
N TYR A 406 -9.92 -2.82 -22.34
CA TYR A 406 -9.10 -2.99 -21.13
C TYR A 406 -7.96 -3.97 -21.35
N ASN A 407 -8.24 -5.17 -21.88
CA ASN A 407 -7.22 -6.19 -22.12
C ASN A 407 -6.13 -5.72 -23.10
N LYS A 408 -6.50 -4.96 -24.11
CA LYS A 408 -5.56 -4.34 -25.05
C LYS A 408 -4.69 -3.29 -24.34
N LEU A 409 -5.31 -2.34 -23.66
CA LEU A 409 -4.63 -1.24 -22.97
C LEU A 409 -3.72 -1.73 -21.83
N TRP A 410 -4.11 -2.81 -21.15
CA TRP A 410 -3.28 -3.47 -20.16
C TRP A 410 -1.90 -3.86 -20.71
N THR A 411 -1.87 -4.47 -21.91
CA THR A 411 -0.62 -4.90 -22.55
C THR A 411 0.22 -3.73 -23.06
N GLU A 412 -0.40 -2.58 -23.27
CA GLU A 412 0.23 -1.34 -23.72
C GLU A 412 0.73 -0.45 -22.56
N GLY A 413 0.61 -0.90 -21.30
CA GLY A 413 1.07 -0.16 -20.13
C GLY A 413 0.10 0.92 -19.63
N TRP A 414 -1.19 0.74 -19.86
CA TRP A 414 -2.24 1.61 -19.33
C TRP A 414 -2.95 0.93 -18.16
N ARG A 415 -3.34 1.73 -17.16
CA ARG A 415 -4.08 1.26 -15.99
C ARG A 415 -5.32 2.11 -15.77
N LEU A 416 -6.33 1.50 -15.21
CA LEU A 416 -7.61 2.14 -14.96
C LEU A 416 -7.46 3.24 -13.89
N TYR A 417 -7.90 4.44 -14.23
CA TYR A 417 -7.91 5.59 -13.32
C TYR A 417 -9.33 5.93 -12.83
N ILE A 418 -10.32 5.84 -13.73
CA ILE A 418 -11.74 6.01 -13.40
C ILE A 418 -12.51 4.87 -14.03
N LEU A 419 -13.44 4.30 -13.27
CA LEU A 419 -14.52 3.46 -13.74
C LEU A 419 -15.83 4.03 -13.18
N ASP A 420 -16.81 4.21 -14.03
CA ASP A 420 -18.14 4.68 -13.68
C ASP A 420 -19.15 3.82 -14.43
N SER A 421 -19.93 3.03 -13.69
CA SER A 421 -20.96 2.13 -14.22
C SER A 421 -22.35 2.63 -13.82
N TYR A 422 -23.28 2.57 -14.75
CA TYR A 422 -24.66 3.02 -14.56
C TYR A 422 -25.65 2.17 -15.36
N VAL A 423 -26.89 2.16 -14.91
CA VAL A 423 -27.98 1.38 -15.53
C VAL A 423 -28.86 2.31 -16.36
N ILE A 424 -29.03 2.01 -17.64
CA ILE A 424 -29.96 2.74 -18.52
C ILE A 424 -31.40 2.19 -18.38
N SER A 425 -32.36 2.89 -18.97
CA SER A 425 -33.78 2.62 -18.77
C SER A 425 -34.29 1.25 -19.15
N ASP A 426 -33.57 0.51 -20.01
CA ASP A 426 -33.87 -0.88 -20.38
C ASP A 426 -33.28 -1.93 -19.42
N GLY A 427 -32.61 -1.47 -18.35
CA GLY A 427 -31.94 -2.33 -17.36
C GLY A 427 -30.52 -2.75 -17.75
N THR A 428 -29.99 -2.27 -18.88
CA THR A 428 -28.62 -2.60 -19.31
C THR A 428 -27.59 -1.75 -18.57
N VAL A 429 -26.48 -2.36 -18.17
CA VAL A 429 -25.35 -1.65 -17.57
C VAL A 429 -24.47 -1.02 -18.65
N ARG A 430 -24.00 0.16 -18.43
CA ARG A 430 -23.07 0.90 -19.27
C ARG A 430 -21.87 1.34 -18.49
N TYR A 431 -20.72 1.42 -19.17
CA TYR A 431 -19.40 1.69 -18.59
C TYR A 431 -18.78 2.93 -19.21
N ASN A 432 -18.35 3.84 -18.38
CA ASN A 432 -17.41 4.90 -18.71
C ASN A 432 -16.07 4.58 -18.04
N ALA A 433 -14.96 4.75 -18.73
CA ALA A 433 -13.66 4.48 -18.16
C ALA A 433 -12.60 5.45 -18.67
N VAL A 434 -11.63 5.71 -17.81
CA VAL A 434 -10.43 6.50 -18.13
C VAL A 434 -9.21 5.71 -17.69
N TRP A 435 -8.25 5.55 -18.60
CA TRP A 435 -6.96 4.93 -18.34
C TRP A 435 -5.83 5.95 -18.41
N ARG A 436 -4.80 5.73 -17.60
CA ARG A 436 -3.54 6.49 -17.61
C ARG A 436 -2.34 5.56 -17.69
N PRO A 437 -1.18 6.02 -18.20
CA PRO A 437 0.05 5.22 -18.21
C PRO A 437 0.44 4.84 -16.76
N ALA A 438 0.57 3.54 -16.49
CA ALA A 438 1.06 3.01 -15.23
C ALA A 438 1.41 1.51 -15.39
N THR A 439 2.11 0.93 -14.41
CA THR A 439 2.61 -0.46 -14.48
C THR A 439 2.18 -1.36 -13.31
N HIS A 440 1.47 -0.81 -12.32
CA HIS A 440 1.00 -1.59 -11.17
C HIS A 440 0.01 -2.70 -11.57
N GLY A 441 -0.10 -3.73 -10.74
CA GLY A 441 -1.10 -4.79 -10.90
C GLY A 441 -2.52 -4.29 -10.60
N GLU A 442 -3.51 -4.84 -11.30
CA GLU A 442 -4.93 -4.60 -11.06
C GLU A 442 -5.69 -5.92 -11.10
N ILE A 443 -6.66 -6.06 -10.20
CA ILE A 443 -7.68 -7.11 -10.23
C ILE A 443 -9.04 -6.42 -10.33
N GLN A 444 -9.93 -6.96 -11.15
CA GLN A 444 -11.23 -6.36 -11.43
C GLN A 444 -12.35 -7.38 -11.38
N VAL A 445 -13.48 -6.96 -10.84
CA VAL A 445 -14.74 -7.71 -10.87
C VAL A 445 -15.87 -6.82 -11.37
N TYR A 446 -16.87 -7.42 -12.03
CA TYR A 446 -17.99 -6.72 -12.64
C TYR A 446 -19.31 -7.45 -12.42
N GLU A 447 -20.38 -6.69 -12.19
CA GLU A 447 -21.75 -7.20 -12.05
C GLU A 447 -21.90 -8.23 -10.90
N TRP A 448 -21.04 -8.20 -9.91
CA TRP A 448 -21.05 -9.19 -8.82
C TRP A 448 -22.11 -8.88 -7.78
N THR A 449 -22.62 -9.96 -7.15
CA THR A 449 -23.45 -9.84 -5.96
C THR A 449 -22.61 -9.40 -4.77
N PHE A 450 -23.24 -8.87 -3.71
CA PHE A 450 -22.51 -8.50 -2.50
C PHE A 450 -21.73 -9.67 -1.86
N PRO A 451 -22.32 -10.88 -1.72
CA PRO A 451 -21.58 -12.02 -1.16
C PRO A 451 -20.34 -12.41 -1.97
N ASP A 452 -20.41 -12.38 -3.31
CA ASP A 452 -19.27 -12.70 -4.17
C ASP A 452 -18.18 -11.65 -4.05
N PHE A 453 -18.56 -10.36 -4.12
CA PHE A 453 -17.66 -9.22 -3.91
C PHE A 453 -16.97 -9.29 -2.54
N GLN A 454 -17.72 -9.53 -1.46
CA GLN A 454 -17.18 -9.60 -0.10
C GLN A 454 -16.18 -10.77 0.06
N THR A 455 -16.45 -11.90 -0.57
CA THR A 455 -15.57 -13.07 -0.53
C THR A 455 -14.25 -12.75 -1.22
N GLU A 456 -14.28 -12.17 -2.39
CA GLU A 456 -13.09 -11.77 -3.14
C GLU A 456 -12.32 -10.67 -2.40
N TYR A 457 -13.02 -9.66 -1.88
CA TYR A 457 -12.38 -8.62 -1.08
C TYR A 457 -11.56 -9.21 0.09
N ASN A 458 -12.14 -10.16 0.84
CA ASN A 458 -11.46 -10.77 1.97
C ASN A 458 -10.23 -11.58 1.54
N THR A 459 -10.29 -12.24 0.38
CA THR A 459 -9.16 -12.98 -0.21
C THR A 459 -8.05 -12.00 -0.62
N LEU A 460 -8.39 -11.02 -1.43
CA LEU A 460 -7.45 -10.03 -1.96
C LEU A 460 -6.82 -9.16 -0.85
N TRP A 461 -7.59 -8.87 0.20
CA TRP A 461 -7.05 -8.17 1.36
C TRP A 461 -5.86 -8.91 1.99
N THR A 462 -5.96 -10.22 2.16
CA THR A 462 -4.87 -11.03 2.74
C THR A 462 -3.66 -11.17 1.82
N GLU A 463 -3.86 -10.95 0.51
CA GLU A 463 -2.82 -10.96 -0.51
C GLU A 463 -2.19 -9.56 -0.74
N GLY A 464 -2.53 -8.58 0.08
CA GLY A 464 -1.97 -7.23 0.00
C GLY A 464 -2.62 -6.31 -1.04
N TRP A 465 -3.73 -6.74 -1.67
CA TRP A 465 -4.49 -5.89 -2.57
C TRP A 465 -5.40 -4.93 -1.80
N ARG A 466 -5.61 -3.75 -2.35
CA ARG A 466 -6.46 -2.71 -1.73
C ARG A 466 -7.48 -2.19 -2.74
N LEU A 467 -8.68 -1.90 -2.24
CA LEU A 467 -9.78 -1.46 -3.08
C LEU A 467 -9.51 -0.06 -3.64
N TYR A 468 -9.37 0.06 -4.94
CA TYR A 468 -9.08 1.30 -5.64
C TYR A 468 -10.35 2.00 -6.14
N ILE A 469 -11.24 1.25 -6.80
CA ILE A 469 -12.52 1.73 -7.30
C ILE A 469 -13.62 0.80 -6.78
N LEU A 470 -14.71 1.40 -6.34
CA LEU A 470 -15.95 0.72 -5.99
C LEU A 470 -17.10 1.44 -6.66
N ASN A 471 -17.88 0.72 -7.44
CA ASN A 471 -19.17 1.15 -7.95
C ASN A 471 -20.27 0.20 -7.47
N ALA A 472 -21.43 0.76 -7.12
CA ALA A 472 -22.63 -0.02 -6.85
C ALA A 472 -23.81 0.61 -7.57
N TYR A 473 -24.61 -0.23 -8.20
CA TYR A 473 -25.80 0.19 -8.93
C TYR A 473 -26.94 -0.81 -8.73
N VAL A 474 -28.13 -0.38 -9.03
CA VAL A 474 -29.35 -1.14 -8.81
C VAL A 474 -29.94 -1.55 -10.15
N LEU A 475 -30.07 -2.84 -10.37
CA LEU A 475 -30.80 -3.43 -11.50
C LEU A 475 -32.32 -3.44 -11.24
N PRO A 476 -33.15 -3.63 -12.25
CA PRO A 476 -34.60 -3.80 -12.06
C PRO A 476 -34.92 -4.90 -11.03
N GLY A 477 -35.81 -4.58 -10.09
CA GLY A 477 -36.16 -5.50 -8.99
C GLY A 477 -35.32 -5.30 -7.71
N ASP A 478 -34.67 -4.16 -7.55
CA ASP A 478 -33.80 -3.80 -6.41
C ASP A 478 -32.60 -4.72 -6.22
N GLU A 479 -32.14 -5.32 -7.30
CA GLU A 479 -30.95 -6.17 -7.29
C GLU A 479 -29.68 -5.32 -7.37
N VAL A 480 -28.92 -5.27 -6.28
CA VAL A 480 -27.68 -4.49 -6.19
C VAL A 480 -26.51 -5.27 -6.79
N ARG A 481 -25.74 -4.62 -7.63
CA ARG A 481 -24.50 -5.16 -8.22
C ARG A 481 -23.31 -4.27 -7.89
N TYR A 482 -22.13 -4.91 -7.86
CA TYR A 482 -20.87 -4.28 -7.51
C TYR A 482 -19.85 -4.50 -8.62
N ASP A 483 -19.21 -3.41 -9.04
CA ASP A 483 -17.98 -3.41 -9.82
C ASP A 483 -16.87 -2.89 -8.94
N ALA A 484 -15.74 -3.57 -8.95
CA ALA A 484 -14.60 -3.17 -8.12
C ALA A 484 -13.26 -3.38 -8.81
N VAL A 485 -12.31 -2.54 -8.46
CA VAL A 485 -10.92 -2.63 -8.90
C VAL A 485 -10.04 -2.59 -7.68
N TRP A 486 -9.11 -3.54 -7.58
CA TRP A 486 -8.06 -3.55 -6.56
C TRP A 486 -6.72 -3.31 -7.22
N GLN A 487 -5.83 -2.65 -6.48
CA GLN A 487 -4.44 -2.42 -6.88
C GLN A 487 -3.50 -2.85 -5.76
N GLN A 488 -2.27 -3.23 -6.14
CA GLN A 488 -1.20 -3.46 -5.16
C GLN A 488 -0.53 -2.13 -4.81
N GLY A 489 -0.16 -1.98 -3.54
CA GLY A 489 0.57 -0.82 -3.06
C GLY A 489 -0.33 0.38 -2.74
N THR A 490 0.23 1.56 -2.78
CA THR A 490 -0.50 2.81 -2.49
C THR A 490 -1.48 3.16 -3.55
N ILE A 491 -2.58 3.64 -3.04
CA ILE A 491 -3.72 3.96 -3.85
C ILE A 491 -4.29 5.32 -3.46
N ASP A 492 -3.44 6.26 -3.11
CA ASP A 492 -3.90 7.63 -2.95
C ASP A 492 -4.04 8.26 -4.34
N ARG A 493 -5.27 8.67 -4.65
CA ARG A 493 -5.47 9.59 -5.76
C ARG A 493 -4.75 10.89 -5.39
N PRO A 494 -3.82 11.38 -6.22
CA PRO A 494 -3.17 12.65 -5.92
C PRO A 494 -4.24 13.74 -5.72
N LEU A 495 -4.12 14.45 -4.63
CA LEU A 495 -4.98 15.61 -4.32
C LEU A 495 -4.78 16.72 -5.33
#